data_46f6e3e02dbf04695c34e14fb822649d
#
_entry.id   46f6e3e02dbf04695c34e14fb822649d
#
_cell.length_a   1.000
_cell.length_b   1.000
_cell.length_c   1.000
_cell.angle_alpha   90.00
_cell.angle_beta   90.00
_cell.angle_gamma   90.00
#
_symmetry.space_group_name_H-M   'P 1'
#
loop_
_entity.id
_entity.type
_entity.pdbx_description
1 polymer ?
#
loop_
_entity_poly.entity_id
_entity_poly.type
_entity_poly.pdbx_seq_one_letter_code
_entity_poly.pdbx_strand_id
1 'polypeptide(L)'
;MEIKSVALLGAGAVGSYIIWGLSKLPDIRFGIIAEGSRAARLRDEGCTINSVTYHPQVWSPQEAKGVDLLIVALKYGALPGALASIREAVGPNTTVMSLMNGVDSEEFIAGVVDRKQILPALIKIASRHEGKGVRFNPEKTIGIVFGEAQAPFESERVLAIEALMRSADIHIRHTDCINEEIWCKFRLNVCNNLPQAVIGAGLGCYRDSEHMRAIKEGLRRELEAVAAAKGIDMSKCPASSGRGSAVPPSVRYSTLQDLDAGRHTEIDMFSGALMAMGKELGIPTPYNEYTYHIIKALEEKNDGLFDYSGQNKENTCAR
;
A
#
# COMPACT_ATOMS: atom_id res chain seq x y z
N MET A 1 -7.54 1.28 -27.01
CA MET A 1 -8.26 0.58 -25.93
C MET A 1 -9.15 1.57 -25.19
N GLU A 2 -10.38 1.21 -24.79
CA GLU A 2 -11.27 2.04 -23.98
C GLU A 2 -11.61 1.27 -22.69
N ILE A 3 -11.52 1.92 -21.54
CA ILE A 3 -11.89 1.32 -20.24
C ILE A 3 -13.35 1.67 -19.95
N LYS A 4 -14.24 0.67 -19.92
CA LYS A 4 -15.67 0.83 -19.63
C LYS A 4 -16.09 0.19 -18.31
N SER A 5 -15.27 -0.70 -17.76
CA SER A 5 -15.56 -1.43 -16.55
C SER A 5 -14.35 -1.49 -15.62
N VAL A 6 -14.58 -1.15 -14.36
CA VAL A 6 -13.54 -1.15 -13.30
C VAL A 6 -14.06 -1.88 -12.09
N ALA A 7 -13.29 -2.83 -11.59
CA ALA A 7 -13.52 -3.46 -10.30
C ALA A 7 -12.45 -3.02 -9.29
N LEU A 8 -12.86 -2.80 -8.06
CA LEU A 8 -11.99 -2.48 -6.94
C LEU A 8 -12.05 -3.61 -5.91
N LEU A 9 -10.91 -4.20 -5.59
CA LEU A 9 -10.78 -5.15 -4.49
C LEU A 9 -10.08 -4.46 -3.31
N GLY A 10 -10.89 -4.06 -2.32
CA GLY A 10 -10.44 -3.35 -1.13
C GLY A 10 -10.94 -1.90 -1.03
N ALA A 11 -11.91 -1.67 -0.14
CA ALA A 11 -12.53 -0.38 0.15
C ALA A 11 -11.95 0.24 1.45
N GLY A 12 -10.62 0.16 1.62
CA GLY A 12 -9.88 0.79 2.72
C GLY A 12 -9.46 2.23 2.41
N ALA A 13 -8.47 2.73 3.11
CA ALA A 13 -7.98 4.11 2.96
C ALA A 13 -7.55 4.44 1.51
N VAL A 14 -6.80 3.54 0.87
CA VAL A 14 -6.39 3.69 -0.55
C VAL A 14 -7.59 3.53 -1.47
N GLY A 15 -8.40 2.47 -1.29
CA GLY A 15 -9.57 2.23 -2.13
C GLY A 15 -10.61 3.35 -2.08
N SER A 16 -10.70 4.07 -0.95
CA SER A 16 -11.57 5.24 -0.83
C SER A 16 -11.26 6.34 -1.84
N TYR A 17 -9.99 6.52 -2.22
CA TYR A 17 -9.62 7.49 -3.26
C TYR A 17 -10.15 7.09 -4.63
N ILE A 18 -10.12 5.80 -4.95
CA ILE A 18 -10.67 5.24 -6.20
C ILE A 18 -12.20 5.35 -6.20
N ILE A 19 -12.87 5.01 -5.08
CA ILE A 19 -14.32 5.14 -4.95
C ILE A 19 -14.74 6.60 -5.13
N TRP A 20 -14.06 7.54 -4.46
CA TRP A 20 -14.34 8.97 -4.54
C TRP A 20 -14.27 9.50 -5.98
N GLY A 21 -13.27 9.08 -6.74
CA GLY A 21 -13.11 9.51 -8.13
C GLY A 21 -14.10 8.83 -9.08
N LEU A 22 -14.08 7.50 -9.14
CA LEU A 22 -14.85 6.74 -10.13
C LEU A 22 -16.38 6.82 -9.91
N SER A 23 -16.85 7.06 -8.69
CA SER A 23 -18.28 7.27 -8.44
C SER A 23 -18.87 8.53 -9.09
N LYS A 24 -18.03 9.42 -9.65
CA LYS A 24 -18.46 10.59 -10.40
C LYS A 24 -18.76 10.30 -11.88
N LEU A 25 -18.35 9.13 -12.37
CA LEU A 25 -18.43 8.76 -13.79
C LEU A 25 -19.59 7.79 -14.03
N PRO A 26 -20.79 8.28 -14.40
CA PRO A 26 -21.97 7.43 -14.56
C PRO A 26 -21.83 6.44 -15.73
N ASP A 27 -21.01 6.75 -16.72
CA ASP A 27 -20.82 5.93 -17.92
C ASP A 27 -19.81 4.78 -17.69
N ILE A 28 -19.14 4.75 -16.55
CA ILE A 28 -18.23 3.68 -16.18
C ILE A 28 -18.93 2.67 -15.27
N ARG A 29 -18.97 1.42 -15.70
CA ARG A 29 -19.44 0.31 -14.86
C ARG A 29 -18.41 0.08 -13.75
N PHE A 30 -18.63 0.69 -12.57
CA PHE A 30 -17.74 0.61 -11.42
C PHE A 30 -18.36 -0.18 -10.27
N GLY A 31 -17.59 -1.11 -9.67
CA GLY A 31 -18.04 -1.86 -8.49
C GLY A 31 -16.90 -2.33 -7.60
N ILE A 32 -17.26 -2.65 -6.35
CA ILE A 32 -16.34 -3.19 -5.35
C ILE A 32 -16.55 -4.70 -5.25
N ILE A 33 -15.48 -5.47 -5.38
CA ILE A 33 -15.52 -6.91 -5.12
C ILE A 33 -15.54 -7.14 -3.62
N ALA A 34 -16.64 -7.76 -3.13
CA ALA A 34 -16.77 -8.16 -1.74
C ALA A 34 -17.75 -9.32 -1.61
N GLU A 35 -17.57 -10.13 -0.54
CA GLU A 35 -18.41 -11.28 -0.24
C GLU A 35 -18.82 -11.28 1.23
N GLY A 36 -19.80 -12.13 1.58
CA GLY A 36 -20.27 -12.35 2.95
C GLY A 36 -20.72 -11.07 3.66
N SER A 37 -20.39 -10.97 4.94
CA SER A 37 -20.78 -9.83 5.79
C SER A 37 -20.19 -8.49 5.32
N ARG A 38 -19.05 -8.51 4.65
CA ARG A 38 -18.44 -7.31 4.08
C ARG A 38 -19.27 -6.77 2.91
N ALA A 39 -19.76 -7.64 2.05
CA ALA A 39 -20.64 -7.25 0.94
C ALA A 39 -21.95 -6.67 1.46
N ALA A 40 -22.60 -7.31 2.45
CA ALA A 40 -23.80 -6.83 3.08
C ALA A 40 -23.60 -5.40 3.64
N ARG A 41 -22.57 -5.23 4.46
CA ARG A 41 -22.24 -3.92 5.03
C ARG A 41 -22.00 -2.84 3.97
N LEU A 42 -21.29 -3.14 2.89
CA LEU A 42 -21.03 -2.16 1.83
C LEU A 42 -22.30 -1.77 1.07
N ARG A 43 -23.24 -2.70 0.89
CA ARG A 43 -24.55 -2.40 0.29
C ARG A 43 -25.43 -1.54 1.19
N ASP A 44 -25.44 -1.86 2.49
CA ASP A 44 -26.32 -1.20 3.47
C ASP A 44 -25.77 0.17 3.89
N GLU A 45 -24.49 0.25 4.28
CA GLU A 45 -23.88 1.45 4.85
C GLU A 45 -23.15 2.31 3.79
N GLY A 46 -22.75 1.72 2.66
CA GLY A 46 -21.91 2.39 1.66
C GLY A 46 -20.48 2.65 2.17
N CYS A 47 -19.83 3.65 1.57
CA CYS A 47 -18.49 4.09 1.91
C CYS A 47 -18.48 5.60 2.22
N THR A 48 -18.26 5.98 3.47
CA THR A 48 -18.18 7.39 3.86
C THR A 48 -16.78 7.94 3.60
N ILE A 49 -16.68 8.93 2.71
CA ILE A 49 -15.42 9.52 2.26
C ILE A 49 -15.57 11.04 2.30
N ASN A 50 -14.68 11.75 3.01
CA ASN A 50 -14.73 13.20 3.16
C ASN A 50 -16.13 13.70 3.59
N SER A 51 -16.80 12.96 4.49
CA SER A 51 -18.15 13.25 5.00
C SER A 51 -19.29 13.04 3.99
N VAL A 52 -19.03 12.47 2.82
CA VAL A 52 -20.04 12.05 1.82
C VAL A 52 -20.09 10.54 1.78
N THR A 53 -21.30 9.98 1.75
CA THR A 53 -21.49 8.52 1.63
C THR A 53 -21.74 8.15 0.17
N TYR A 54 -20.92 7.26 -0.34
CA TYR A 54 -20.97 6.70 -1.69
C TYR A 54 -21.53 5.29 -1.62
N HIS A 55 -22.38 4.92 -2.58
CA HIS A 55 -22.96 3.58 -2.72
C HIS A 55 -22.56 2.95 -4.07
N PRO A 56 -21.28 2.59 -4.27
CA PRO A 56 -20.86 1.88 -5.48
C PRO A 56 -21.52 0.52 -5.53
N GLN A 57 -21.63 -0.07 -6.72
CA GLN A 57 -22.08 -1.46 -6.87
C GLN A 57 -21.15 -2.40 -6.08
N VAL A 58 -21.71 -3.46 -5.53
CA VAL A 58 -20.97 -4.49 -4.81
C VAL A 58 -21.16 -5.81 -5.53
N TRP A 59 -20.05 -6.31 -6.09
CA TRP A 59 -20.01 -7.51 -6.91
C TRP A 59 -19.35 -8.68 -6.20
N SER A 60 -19.80 -9.90 -6.52
CA SER A 60 -19.00 -11.09 -6.34
C SER A 60 -17.83 -11.11 -7.34
N PRO A 61 -16.80 -11.93 -7.13
CA PRO A 61 -15.73 -12.12 -8.13
C PRO A 61 -16.26 -12.51 -9.51
N GLN A 62 -17.32 -13.36 -9.57
CA GLN A 62 -17.98 -13.80 -10.80
C GLN A 62 -18.65 -12.65 -11.55
N GLU A 63 -19.35 -11.77 -10.84
CA GLU A 63 -20.00 -10.58 -11.41
C GLU A 63 -19.00 -9.56 -11.96
N ALA A 64 -17.77 -9.56 -11.41
CA ALA A 64 -16.67 -8.73 -11.86
C ALA A 64 -15.87 -9.36 -13.03
N LYS A 65 -16.17 -10.61 -13.41
CA LYS A 65 -15.38 -11.34 -14.41
C LYS A 65 -15.25 -10.59 -15.72
N GLY A 66 -13.99 -10.43 -16.15
CA GLY A 66 -13.66 -9.82 -17.42
C GLY A 66 -13.78 -8.30 -17.46
N VAL A 67 -13.77 -7.62 -16.31
CA VAL A 67 -13.64 -6.15 -16.28
C VAL A 67 -12.36 -5.70 -17.00
N ASP A 68 -12.38 -4.49 -17.57
CA ASP A 68 -11.23 -3.95 -18.27
C ASP A 68 -10.06 -3.65 -17.32
N LEU A 69 -10.38 -3.16 -16.09
CA LEU A 69 -9.39 -2.83 -15.07
C LEU A 69 -9.82 -3.39 -13.71
N LEU A 70 -8.95 -4.21 -13.10
CA LEU A 70 -9.04 -4.64 -11.71
C LEU A 70 -8.01 -3.90 -10.87
N ILE A 71 -8.46 -3.12 -9.89
CA ILE A 71 -7.60 -2.42 -8.94
C ILE A 71 -7.58 -3.18 -7.61
N VAL A 72 -6.39 -3.54 -7.13
CA VAL A 72 -6.18 -4.22 -5.85
C VAL A 72 -5.64 -3.21 -4.83
N ALA A 73 -6.41 -2.95 -3.76
CA ALA A 73 -6.09 -2.00 -2.70
C ALA A 73 -6.34 -2.59 -1.30
N LEU A 74 -5.80 -3.76 -1.08
CA LEU A 74 -5.94 -4.53 0.17
C LEU A 74 -4.87 -4.16 1.19
N LYS A 75 -5.10 -4.50 2.45
CA LYS A 75 -4.02 -4.68 3.43
C LYS A 75 -3.23 -5.96 3.08
N TYR A 76 -1.91 -5.93 3.31
CA TYR A 76 -0.99 -7.00 2.90
C TYR A 76 -1.43 -8.41 3.36
N GLY A 77 -1.78 -8.56 4.63
CA GLY A 77 -2.22 -9.84 5.18
C GLY A 77 -3.52 -10.40 4.56
N ALA A 78 -4.28 -9.58 3.84
CA ALA A 78 -5.49 -10.03 3.15
C ALA A 78 -5.24 -10.54 1.73
N LEU A 79 -4.08 -10.24 1.14
CA LEU A 79 -3.78 -10.59 -0.25
C LEU A 79 -3.78 -12.09 -0.52
N PRO A 80 -3.15 -12.95 0.30
CA PRO A 80 -3.16 -14.41 0.06
C PRO A 80 -4.57 -14.99 -0.02
N GLY A 81 -5.47 -14.56 0.88
CA GLY A 81 -6.87 -14.99 0.88
C GLY A 81 -7.70 -14.43 -0.28
N ALA A 82 -7.24 -13.37 -0.94
CA ALA A 82 -7.93 -12.73 -2.05
C ALA A 82 -7.49 -13.24 -3.44
N LEU A 83 -6.43 -14.04 -3.54
CA LEU A 83 -5.91 -14.51 -4.82
C LEU A 83 -6.92 -15.31 -5.63
N ALA A 84 -7.78 -16.09 -4.98
CA ALA A 84 -8.86 -16.82 -5.65
C ALA A 84 -9.86 -15.86 -6.31
N SER A 85 -10.28 -14.81 -5.59
CA SER A 85 -11.19 -13.78 -6.10
C SER A 85 -10.57 -12.98 -7.25
N ILE A 86 -9.26 -12.69 -7.16
CA ILE A 86 -8.52 -12.02 -8.26
C ILE A 86 -8.54 -12.90 -9.51
N ARG A 87 -8.17 -14.18 -9.39
CA ARG A 87 -8.17 -15.14 -10.51
C ARG A 87 -9.54 -15.25 -11.17
N GLU A 88 -10.62 -15.24 -10.38
CA GLU A 88 -11.98 -15.38 -10.89
C GLU A 88 -12.49 -14.13 -11.60
N ALA A 89 -12.13 -12.94 -11.09
CA ALA A 89 -12.52 -11.65 -11.69
C ALA A 89 -11.77 -11.34 -12.99
N VAL A 90 -10.54 -11.86 -13.15
CA VAL A 90 -9.70 -11.57 -14.31
C VAL A 90 -10.18 -12.36 -15.53
N GLY A 91 -10.37 -11.64 -16.65
CA GLY A 91 -10.61 -12.21 -17.98
C GLY A 91 -9.38 -12.01 -18.88
N PRO A 92 -9.44 -12.49 -20.15
CA PRO A 92 -8.28 -12.45 -21.06
C PRO A 92 -7.71 -11.05 -21.32
N ASN A 93 -8.56 -10.03 -21.26
CA ASN A 93 -8.19 -8.64 -21.57
C ASN A 93 -8.15 -7.73 -20.32
N THR A 94 -8.34 -8.29 -19.13
CA THR A 94 -8.31 -7.52 -17.88
C THR A 94 -6.89 -7.05 -17.58
N THR A 95 -6.72 -5.76 -17.33
CA THR A 95 -5.50 -5.22 -16.71
C THR A 95 -5.65 -5.24 -15.20
N VAL A 96 -4.64 -5.71 -14.49
CA VAL A 96 -4.61 -5.73 -13.02
C VAL A 96 -3.59 -4.71 -12.52
N MET A 97 -4.01 -3.82 -11.64
CA MET A 97 -3.16 -2.79 -11.04
C MET A 97 -3.17 -2.94 -9.51
N SER A 98 -2.02 -3.18 -8.90
CA SER A 98 -1.88 -3.17 -7.44
C SER A 98 -1.54 -1.76 -6.94
N LEU A 99 -2.35 -1.24 -6.02
CA LEU A 99 -2.09 0.01 -5.29
C LEU A 99 -1.66 -0.26 -3.85
N MET A 100 -1.26 -1.48 -3.57
CA MET A 100 -0.75 -1.86 -2.26
C MET A 100 0.61 -1.21 -1.99
N ASN A 101 0.99 -1.15 -0.73
CA ASN A 101 2.36 -0.83 -0.37
C ASN A 101 3.25 -2.05 -0.62
N GLY A 102 4.56 -1.92 -0.40
CA GLY A 102 5.51 -3.02 -0.62
C GLY A 102 6.02 -3.10 -2.05
N VAL A 103 6.65 -4.23 -2.39
CA VAL A 103 7.33 -4.48 -3.67
C VAL A 103 7.06 -5.89 -4.20
N ASP A 104 6.20 -6.65 -3.57
CA ASP A 104 5.98 -8.08 -3.83
C ASP A 104 4.52 -8.44 -4.15
N SER A 105 3.58 -7.50 -4.06
CA SER A 105 2.16 -7.77 -4.33
C SER A 105 1.93 -8.28 -5.76
N GLU A 106 2.65 -7.74 -6.74
CA GLU A 106 2.60 -8.15 -8.13
C GLU A 106 3.10 -9.58 -8.33
N GLU A 107 4.08 -10.03 -7.54
CA GLU A 107 4.57 -11.41 -7.57
C GLU A 107 3.50 -12.39 -7.05
N PHE A 108 2.82 -12.06 -5.94
CA PHE A 108 1.69 -12.86 -5.45
C PHE A 108 0.58 -12.94 -6.49
N ILE A 109 0.22 -11.83 -7.11
CA ILE A 109 -0.82 -11.77 -8.14
C ILE A 109 -0.41 -12.56 -9.38
N ALA A 110 0.86 -12.49 -9.80
CA ALA A 110 1.40 -13.26 -10.93
C ALA A 110 1.35 -14.78 -10.72
N GLY A 111 1.22 -15.23 -9.49
CA GLY A 111 0.97 -16.65 -9.19
C GLY A 111 -0.41 -17.16 -9.63
N VAL A 112 -1.37 -16.28 -9.94
CA VAL A 112 -2.76 -16.64 -10.27
C VAL A 112 -3.29 -16.00 -11.56
N VAL A 113 -2.58 -15.00 -12.14
CA VAL A 113 -2.92 -14.35 -13.42
C VAL A 113 -1.67 -14.24 -14.29
N ASP A 114 -1.83 -14.04 -15.59
CA ASP A 114 -0.69 -13.82 -16.49
C ASP A 114 0.01 -12.50 -16.11
N ARG A 115 1.34 -12.56 -15.96
CA ARG A 115 2.17 -11.39 -15.64
C ARG A 115 1.98 -10.23 -16.62
N LYS A 116 1.68 -10.53 -17.88
CA LYS A 116 1.39 -9.51 -18.93
C LYS A 116 0.13 -8.69 -18.62
N GLN A 117 -0.78 -9.21 -17.81
CA GLN A 117 -1.99 -8.50 -17.40
C GLN A 117 -1.72 -7.54 -16.23
N ILE A 118 -0.60 -7.71 -15.51
CA ILE A 118 -0.24 -6.88 -14.38
C ILE A 118 0.43 -5.61 -14.89
N LEU A 119 -0.06 -4.47 -14.42
CA LEU A 119 0.51 -3.16 -14.67
C LEU A 119 1.02 -2.59 -13.34
N PRO A 120 2.34 -2.55 -13.15
CA PRO A 120 2.92 -2.09 -11.88
C PRO A 120 2.50 -0.66 -11.54
N ALA A 121 2.21 -0.44 -10.26
CA ALA A 121 1.76 0.86 -9.78
C ALA A 121 2.11 1.09 -8.31
N LEU A 122 2.10 2.34 -7.93
CA LEU A 122 2.14 2.78 -6.54
C LEU A 122 1.17 3.94 -6.32
N ILE A 123 0.76 4.15 -5.09
CA ILE A 123 -0.02 5.33 -4.71
C ILE A 123 0.64 6.10 -3.57
N LYS A 124 0.56 7.43 -3.62
CA LYS A 124 1.01 8.34 -2.55
C LYS A 124 -0.16 9.19 -2.11
N ILE A 125 -0.83 8.77 -1.04
CA ILE A 125 -1.98 9.46 -0.44
C ILE A 125 -1.81 9.56 1.07
N ALA A 126 -2.08 10.74 1.62
CA ALA A 126 -2.21 10.96 3.06
C ALA A 126 -3.68 10.87 3.43
N SER A 127 -4.12 9.70 3.87
CA SER A 127 -5.49 9.44 4.31
C SER A 127 -5.52 9.01 5.77
N ARG A 128 -6.63 9.31 6.46
CA ARG A 128 -6.86 8.90 7.84
C ARG A 128 -8.26 8.34 8.02
N HIS A 129 -8.42 7.41 8.92
CA HIS A 129 -9.75 7.01 9.38
C HIS A 129 -10.32 8.09 10.30
N GLU A 130 -11.60 8.43 10.10
CA GLU A 130 -12.35 9.38 10.90
C GLU A 130 -13.73 8.78 11.19
N GLY A 131 -13.90 8.27 12.42
CA GLY A 131 -15.06 7.44 12.76
C GLY A 131 -15.17 6.21 11.86
N LYS A 132 -16.32 6.02 11.22
CA LYS A 132 -16.56 4.92 10.26
C LYS A 132 -16.07 5.25 8.83
N GLY A 133 -15.57 6.46 8.58
CA GLY A 133 -15.18 6.92 7.25
C GLY A 133 -13.69 7.11 7.05
N VAL A 134 -13.34 7.59 5.87
CA VAL A 134 -11.97 7.94 5.47
C VAL A 134 -11.94 9.40 5.04
N ARG A 135 -10.91 10.12 5.49
CA ARG A 135 -10.67 11.51 5.09
C ARG A 135 -9.30 11.64 4.42
N PHE A 136 -9.25 12.36 3.32
CA PHE A 136 -8.04 12.80 2.63
C PHE A 136 -8.29 14.16 1.95
N ASN A 137 -7.22 14.85 1.55
CA ASN A 137 -7.32 16.06 0.73
C ASN A 137 -7.00 15.72 -0.73
N PRO A 138 -7.98 15.77 -1.66
CA PRO A 138 -7.73 15.45 -3.07
C PRO A 138 -6.66 16.32 -3.71
N GLU A 139 -6.66 17.63 -3.45
CA GLU A 139 -5.73 18.60 -4.05
C GLU A 139 -4.27 18.38 -3.60
N LYS A 140 -4.08 17.88 -2.37
CA LYS A 140 -2.75 17.59 -1.80
C LYS A 140 -2.30 16.15 -2.02
N THR A 141 -3.16 15.30 -2.58
CA THR A 141 -2.82 13.92 -2.90
C THR A 141 -1.90 13.88 -4.10
N ILE A 142 -0.75 13.22 -3.98
CA ILE A 142 0.18 13.03 -5.10
C ILE A 142 -0.46 12.11 -6.14
N GLY A 143 -1.17 11.07 -5.68
CA GLY A 143 -1.94 10.17 -6.51
C GLY A 143 -1.18 8.91 -6.90
N ILE A 144 -1.53 8.38 -8.08
CA ILE A 144 -1.04 7.12 -8.61
C ILE A 144 0.15 7.38 -9.53
N VAL A 145 1.18 6.56 -9.41
CA VAL A 145 2.26 6.44 -10.39
C VAL A 145 2.27 5.02 -10.89
N PHE A 146 2.31 4.82 -12.19
CA PHE A 146 2.21 3.52 -12.81
C PHE A 146 2.92 3.47 -14.15
N GLY A 147 3.08 2.30 -14.74
CA GLY A 147 3.66 2.19 -16.06
C GLY A 147 3.95 0.75 -16.47
N GLU A 148 4.34 0.57 -17.71
CA GLU A 148 4.84 -0.72 -18.17
C GLU A 148 6.20 -1.01 -17.53
N ALA A 149 6.41 -2.27 -17.14
CA ALA A 149 7.71 -2.71 -16.61
C ALA A 149 8.80 -2.72 -17.70
N GLN A 150 8.40 -2.76 -18.97
CA GLN A 150 9.26 -2.77 -20.16
C GLN A 150 8.61 -2.00 -21.30
N ALA A 151 9.41 -1.52 -22.26
CA ALA A 151 8.90 -0.83 -23.44
C ALA A 151 7.93 -1.71 -24.27
N PRO A 152 6.94 -1.13 -24.92
CA PRO A 152 6.66 0.31 -25.04
C PRO A 152 6.00 0.88 -23.79
N PHE A 153 6.52 1.99 -23.24
CA PHE A 153 6.04 2.56 -21.99
C PHE A 153 4.72 3.32 -22.12
N GLU A 154 4.40 3.82 -23.30
CA GLU A 154 3.12 4.47 -23.64
C GLU A 154 2.22 3.51 -24.40
N SER A 155 1.91 2.36 -23.80
CA SER A 155 1.00 1.39 -24.38
C SER A 155 -0.46 1.92 -24.41
N GLU A 156 -1.31 1.34 -25.25
CA GLU A 156 -2.73 1.73 -25.30
C GLU A 156 -3.43 1.64 -23.95
N ARG A 157 -3.10 0.63 -23.13
CA ARG A 157 -3.70 0.47 -21.80
C ARG A 157 -3.21 1.55 -20.84
N VAL A 158 -1.95 1.96 -20.91
CA VAL A 158 -1.41 3.05 -20.08
C VAL A 158 -2.14 4.35 -20.38
N LEU A 159 -2.25 4.71 -21.65
CA LEU A 159 -2.94 5.93 -22.08
C LEU A 159 -4.44 5.90 -21.72
N ALA A 160 -5.11 4.75 -21.89
CA ALA A 160 -6.53 4.61 -21.57
C ALA A 160 -6.80 4.73 -20.06
N ILE A 161 -5.97 4.10 -19.21
CA ILE A 161 -6.09 4.18 -17.75
C ILE A 161 -5.80 5.61 -17.28
N GLU A 162 -4.78 6.27 -17.81
CA GLU A 162 -4.47 7.65 -17.45
C GLU A 162 -5.63 8.59 -17.81
N ALA A 163 -6.20 8.46 -18.99
CA ALA A 163 -7.35 9.25 -19.42
C ALA A 163 -8.57 9.04 -18.50
N LEU A 164 -8.90 7.77 -18.19
CA LEU A 164 -9.99 7.44 -17.26
C LEU A 164 -9.78 8.05 -15.88
N MET A 165 -8.61 7.88 -15.28
CA MET A 165 -8.36 8.36 -13.92
C MET A 165 -8.38 9.89 -13.86
N ARG A 166 -7.85 10.57 -14.89
CA ARG A 166 -7.91 12.04 -14.99
C ARG A 166 -9.34 12.54 -15.12
N SER A 167 -10.22 11.86 -15.88
CA SER A 167 -11.63 12.22 -15.99
C SER A 167 -12.40 12.04 -14.66
N ALA A 168 -11.87 11.20 -13.77
CA ALA A 168 -12.38 10.98 -12.40
C ALA A 168 -11.79 11.94 -11.34
N ASP A 169 -11.02 12.96 -11.74
CA ASP A 169 -10.24 13.84 -10.86
C ASP A 169 -9.21 13.09 -9.99
N ILE A 170 -8.83 11.88 -10.37
CA ILE A 170 -7.79 11.12 -9.71
C ILE A 170 -6.44 11.56 -10.26
N HIS A 171 -5.56 12.06 -9.41
CA HIS A 171 -4.19 12.38 -9.81
C HIS A 171 -3.45 11.11 -10.18
N ILE A 172 -2.95 11.06 -11.40
CA ILE A 172 -2.23 9.93 -11.96
C ILE A 172 -1.18 10.40 -12.96
N ARG A 173 -0.06 9.70 -13.03
CA ARG A 173 0.93 9.83 -14.08
C ARG A 173 1.57 8.49 -14.40
N HIS A 174 1.92 8.27 -15.64
CA HIS A 174 2.77 7.15 -16.01
C HIS A 174 4.26 7.52 -15.96
N THR A 175 5.10 6.49 -15.98
CA THR A 175 6.57 6.61 -15.94
C THR A 175 7.21 5.42 -16.65
N ASP A 176 8.42 5.61 -17.16
CA ASP A 176 9.27 4.59 -17.79
C ASP A 176 10.19 3.87 -16.79
N CYS A 177 10.14 4.26 -15.52
CA CYS A 177 10.95 3.68 -14.44
C CYS A 177 10.09 3.27 -13.22
N ILE A 178 8.95 2.63 -13.48
CA ILE A 178 7.97 2.30 -12.43
C ILE A 178 8.54 1.39 -11.34
N ASN A 179 9.37 0.43 -11.70
CA ASN A 179 9.96 -0.48 -10.73
C ASN A 179 10.87 0.28 -9.75
N GLU A 180 11.69 1.18 -10.24
CA GLU A 180 12.55 2.04 -9.42
C GLU A 180 11.72 2.97 -8.52
N GLU A 181 10.61 3.54 -9.04
CA GLU A 181 9.73 4.40 -8.22
C GLU A 181 9.02 3.62 -7.11
N ILE A 182 8.61 2.38 -7.34
CA ILE A 182 8.05 1.48 -6.32
C ILE A 182 9.11 1.23 -5.23
N TRP A 183 10.33 0.86 -5.61
CA TRP A 183 11.42 0.62 -4.67
C TRP A 183 11.85 1.90 -3.94
N CYS A 184 11.79 3.06 -4.59
CA CYS A 184 11.99 4.36 -3.94
C CYS A 184 10.98 4.63 -2.83
N LYS A 185 9.70 4.35 -3.09
CA LYS A 185 8.65 4.45 -2.08
C LYS A 185 8.86 3.43 -0.96
N PHE A 186 9.24 2.20 -1.31
CA PHE A 186 9.55 1.15 -0.36
C PHE A 186 10.71 1.54 0.56
N ARG A 187 11.77 2.16 0.02
CA ARG A 187 12.87 2.73 0.80
C ARG A 187 12.39 3.77 1.82
N LEU A 188 11.44 4.64 1.45
CA LEU A 188 10.85 5.59 2.41
C LEU A 188 10.13 4.85 3.54
N ASN A 189 9.38 3.81 3.22
CA ASN A 189 8.64 3.03 4.20
C ASN A 189 9.61 2.30 5.15
N VAL A 190 10.60 1.58 4.63
CA VAL A 190 11.55 0.83 5.45
C VAL A 190 12.48 1.76 6.24
N CYS A 191 13.10 2.73 5.59
CA CYS A 191 14.17 3.51 6.21
C CYS A 191 13.68 4.70 7.05
N ASN A 192 12.45 5.18 6.84
CA ASN A 192 11.93 6.33 7.59
C ASN A 192 10.76 5.92 8.52
N ASN A 193 9.81 5.09 8.06
CA ASN A 193 8.64 4.79 8.89
C ASN A 193 9.01 3.84 10.03
N LEU A 194 9.82 2.81 9.76
CA LEU A 194 10.09 1.78 10.74
C LEU A 194 10.93 2.28 11.94
N PRO A 195 12.08 2.98 11.76
CA PRO A 195 12.81 3.50 12.92
C PRO A 195 12.01 4.53 13.72
N GLN A 196 11.20 5.35 13.05
CA GLN A 196 10.28 6.27 13.72
C GLN A 196 9.28 5.52 14.60
N ALA A 197 8.74 4.41 14.10
CA ALA A 197 7.79 3.57 14.83
C ALA A 197 8.41 2.94 16.07
N VAL A 198 9.65 2.44 15.94
CA VAL A 198 10.40 1.86 17.07
C VAL A 198 10.62 2.86 18.21
N ILE A 199 10.95 4.11 17.86
CA ILE A 199 11.26 5.15 18.87
C ILE A 199 10.01 5.89 19.35
N GLY A 200 8.90 5.83 18.62
CA GLY A 200 7.67 6.56 18.95
C GLY A 200 7.77 8.07 18.71
N ALA A 201 8.73 8.54 17.91
CA ALA A 201 9.03 9.95 17.74
C ALA A 201 8.54 10.50 16.39
N GLY A 202 8.37 11.83 16.30
CA GLY A 202 8.07 12.51 15.04
C GLY A 202 9.27 12.55 14.09
N LEU A 203 9.03 12.94 12.83
CA LEU A 203 10.02 12.99 11.73
C LEU A 203 11.30 13.78 12.08
N GLY A 204 11.19 14.77 12.98
CA GLY A 204 12.34 15.57 13.44
C GLY A 204 13.49 14.75 14.05
N CYS A 205 13.21 13.53 14.53
CA CYS A 205 14.22 12.66 15.14
C CYS A 205 15.42 12.40 14.22
N TYR A 206 15.22 12.37 12.89
CA TYR A 206 16.30 12.16 11.91
C TYR A 206 17.22 13.38 11.75
N ARG A 207 16.71 14.60 12.02
CA ARG A 207 17.50 15.81 12.04
C ARG A 207 18.32 15.90 13.33
N ASP A 208 17.69 15.57 14.43
CA ASP A 208 18.18 15.91 15.77
C ASP A 208 19.05 14.80 16.40
N SER A 209 19.02 13.55 15.86
CA SER A 209 19.77 12.41 16.38
C SER A 209 20.66 11.76 15.32
N GLU A 210 21.96 11.67 15.63
CA GLU A 210 22.91 10.90 14.81
C GLU A 210 22.63 9.40 14.83
N HIS A 211 22.15 8.88 15.97
CA HIS A 211 21.80 7.47 16.12
C HIS A 211 20.59 7.09 15.25
N MET A 212 19.60 7.97 15.14
CA MET A 212 18.47 7.77 14.21
C MET A 212 18.94 7.76 12.75
N ARG A 213 19.91 8.62 12.41
CA ARG A 213 20.52 8.58 11.07
C ARG A 213 21.31 7.29 10.82
N ALA A 214 22.04 6.79 11.82
CA ALA A 214 22.79 5.54 11.72
C ALA A 214 21.86 4.32 11.51
N ILE A 215 20.75 4.22 12.24
CA ILE A 215 19.74 3.17 12.06
C ILE A 215 19.14 3.24 10.65
N LYS A 216 18.70 4.42 10.23
CA LYS A 216 18.19 4.65 8.89
C LYS A 216 19.17 4.21 7.80
N GLU A 217 20.43 4.54 7.97
CA GLU A 217 21.50 4.20 7.01
C GLU A 217 21.78 2.70 6.98
N GLY A 218 21.72 2.00 8.13
CA GLY A 218 21.82 0.55 8.19
C GLY A 218 20.72 -0.14 7.39
N LEU A 219 19.47 0.24 7.61
CA LEU A 219 18.31 -0.27 6.86
C LEU A 219 18.42 0.05 5.36
N ARG A 220 18.92 1.26 5.02
CA ARG A 220 19.08 1.68 3.62
C ARG A 220 20.10 0.82 2.88
N ARG A 221 21.25 0.53 3.49
CA ARG A 221 22.28 -0.32 2.87
C ARG A 221 21.79 -1.72 2.56
N GLU A 222 21.05 -2.33 3.48
CA GLU A 222 20.47 -3.66 3.26
C GLU A 222 19.44 -3.64 2.11
N LEU A 223 18.52 -2.66 2.13
CA LEU A 223 17.51 -2.51 1.10
C LEU A 223 18.15 -2.27 -0.29
N GLU A 224 19.12 -1.37 -0.38
CA GLU A 224 19.80 -1.05 -1.65
C GLU A 224 20.62 -2.25 -2.18
N ALA A 225 21.21 -3.06 -1.28
CA ALA A 225 21.89 -4.30 -1.68
C ALA A 225 20.89 -5.31 -2.28
N VAL A 226 19.73 -5.51 -1.65
CA VAL A 226 18.67 -6.39 -2.18
C VAL A 226 18.12 -5.84 -3.49
N ALA A 227 17.86 -4.53 -3.58
CA ALA A 227 17.38 -3.88 -4.80
C ALA A 227 18.35 -4.09 -5.96
N ALA A 228 19.63 -3.85 -5.74
CA ALA A 228 20.68 -4.04 -6.76
C ALA A 228 20.76 -5.50 -7.25
N ALA A 229 20.67 -6.48 -6.34
CA ALA A 229 20.65 -7.89 -6.70
C ALA A 229 19.40 -8.29 -7.50
N LYS A 230 18.28 -7.59 -7.32
CA LYS A 230 17.05 -7.73 -8.14
C LYS A 230 17.10 -6.92 -9.44
N GLY A 231 18.21 -6.26 -9.77
CA GLY A 231 18.37 -5.46 -10.98
C GLY A 231 17.68 -4.09 -10.94
N ILE A 232 17.33 -3.60 -9.76
CA ILE A 232 16.70 -2.28 -9.58
C ILE A 232 17.79 -1.20 -9.45
N ASP A 233 17.76 -0.24 -10.34
CA ASP A 233 18.67 0.90 -10.33
C ASP A 233 18.14 2.05 -9.46
N MET A 234 18.51 2.05 -8.18
CA MET A 234 18.08 3.07 -7.22
C MET A 234 18.57 4.49 -7.55
N SER A 235 19.50 4.67 -8.51
CA SER A 235 19.93 5.99 -8.97
C SER A 235 18.88 6.69 -9.83
N LYS A 236 18.01 5.93 -10.48
CA LYS A 236 16.84 6.43 -11.25
C LYS A 236 15.69 6.90 -10.37
N CYS A 237 15.79 6.72 -9.06
CA CYS A 237 14.80 7.26 -8.16
C CYS A 237 14.65 8.76 -8.37
N PRO A 238 13.44 9.28 -8.64
CA PRO A 238 13.25 10.72 -8.76
C PRO A 238 13.77 11.38 -7.48
N ALA A 239 14.61 12.38 -7.62
CA ALA A 239 15.01 13.21 -6.49
C ALA A 239 13.72 13.61 -5.79
N SER A 240 13.64 13.42 -4.47
CA SER A 240 12.49 13.90 -3.71
C SER A 240 12.30 15.36 -4.11
N SER A 241 11.23 15.62 -4.87
CA SER A 241 10.94 16.99 -5.28
C SER A 241 10.76 17.77 -3.99
N GLY A 242 11.80 18.45 -3.59
CA GLY A 242 11.81 19.38 -2.48
C GLY A 242 10.92 20.57 -2.81
N ARG A 243 9.63 20.33 -2.98
CA ARG A 243 8.64 21.40 -2.87
C ARG A 243 8.64 21.78 -1.40
N GLY A 244 9.34 22.85 -1.12
CA GLY A 244 9.69 23.38 0.17
C GLY A 244 8.55 23.81 1.08
N SER A 245 7.66 22.91 1.39
CA SER A 245 6.94 22.98 2.65
C SER A 245 7.71 22.11 3.64
N ALA A 246 8.39 22.74 4.58
CA ALA A 246 9.05 22.01 5.66
C ALA A 246 8.01 21.10 6.31
N VAL A 247 8.16 19.79 6.11
CA VAL A 247 7.29 18.80 6.76
C VAL A 247 7.47 18.99 8.28
N PRO A 248 6.40 19.21 9.03
CA PRO A 248 6.52 19.45 10.48
C PRO A 248 7.29 18.34 11.18
N PRO A 249 8.20 18.67 12.12
CA PRO A 249 8.96 17.67 12.86
C PRO A 249 8.11 16.65 13.61
N SER A 250 6.88 17.01 13.94
CA SER A 250 5.90 16.17 14.64
C SER A 250 5.20 15.14 13.75
N VAL A 251 5.42 15.15 12.43
CA VAL A 251 4.75 14.20 11.52
C VAL A 251 5.09 12.76 11.88
N ARG A 252 4.05 11.94 11.97
CA ARG A 252 4.10 10.51 12.28
C ARG A 252 3.64 9.73 11.05
N TYR A 253 4.44 8.78 10.60
CA TYR A 253 4.12 7.93 9.45
C TYR A 253 3.17 6.79 9.83
N SER A 254 2.65 6.09 8.82
CA SER A 254 1.59 5.09 8.97
C SER A 254 1.90 3.99 9.98
N THR A 255 3.11 3.44 9.99
CA THR A 255 3.50 2.38 10.92
C THR A 255 3.39 2.85 12.38
N LEU A 256 3.88 4.06 12.67
CA LEU A 256 3.74 4.64 14.01
C LEU A 256 2.28 4.95 14.35
N GLN A 257 1.51 5.47 13.39
CA GLN A 257 0.08 5.72 13.58
C GLN A 257 -0.71 4.44 13.86
N ASP A 258 -0.32 3.31 13.25
CA ASP A 258 -0.94 2.01 13.52
C ASP A 258 -0.61 1.54 14.94
N LEU A 259 0.66 1.60 15.38
CA LEU A 259 1.06 1.25 16.75
C LEU A 259 0.38 2.14 17.80
N ASP A 260 0.34 3.48 17.60
CA ASP A 260 -0.33 4.41 18.50
C ASP A 260 -1.83 4.13 18.67
N ALA A 261 -2.45 3.58 17.64
CA ALA A 261 -3.86 3.22 17.63
C ALA A 261 -4.12 1.76 18.06
N GLY A 262 -3.11 1.04 18.52
CA GLY A 262 -3.21 -0.37 18.91
C GLY A 262 -3.57 -1.30 17.74
N ARG A 263 -3.19 -0.93 16.52
CA ARG A 263 -3.42 -1.77 15.34
C ARG A 263 -2.13 -2.48 14.94
N HIS A 264 -2.29 -3.66 14.32
CA HIS A 264 -1.19 -4.34 13.65
C HIS A 264 -0.70 -3.51 12.46
N THR A 265 0.61 -3.44 12.31
CA THR A 265 1.30 -2.71 11.26
C THR A 265 1.42 -3.53 9.98
N GLU A 266 2.06 -2.98 8.97
CA GLU A 266 2.42 -3.70 7.75
C GLU A 266 3.90 -4.15 7.78
N ILE A 267 4.44 -4.48 8.96
CA ILE A 267 5.87 -4.86 9.13
C ILE A 267 6.23 -6.10 8.34
N ASP A 268 5.31 -7.05 8.18
CA ASP A 268 5.51 -8.27 7.38
C ASP A 268 5.77 -7.92 5.90
N MET A 269 5.07 -6.90 5.38
CA MET A 269 5.25 -6.39 4.03
C MET A 269 6.54 -5.56 3.87
N PHE A 270 7.03 -4.92 4.93
CA PHE A 270 8.23 -4.10 4.88
C PHE A 270 9.49 -4.92 5.19
N SER A 271 9.88 -5.01 6.44
CA SER A 271 11.08 -5.78 6.80
C SER A 271 10.90 -7.27 6.56
N GLY A 272 9.70 -7.84 6.77
CA GLY A 272 9.45 -9.27 6.50
C GLY A 272 9.72 -9.64 5.04
N ALA A 273 9.18 -8.90 4.08
CA ALA A 273 9.43 -9.14 2.65
C ALA A 273 10.90 -8.91 2.29
N LEU A 274 11.55 -7.87 2.84
CA LEU A 274 12.97 -7.61 2.58
C LEU A 274 13.87 -8.72 3.12
N MET A 275 13.59 -9.24 4.31
CA MET A 275 14.29 -10.39 4.91
C MET A 275 14.14 -11.65 4.04
N ALA A 276 12.93 -11.92 3.56
CA ALA A 276 12.67 -13.07 2.67
C ALA A 276 13.47 -12.97 1.37
N MET A 277 13.44 -11.80 0.71
CA MET A 277 14.25 -11.54 -0.49
C MET A 277 15.76 -11.61 -0.20
N GLY A 278 16.22 -11.05 0.91
CA GLY A 278 17.62 -11.11 1.33
C GLY A 278 18.08 -12.57 1.52
N LYS A 279 17.27 -13.39 2.18
CA LYS A 279 17.53 -14.82 2.36
C LYS A 279 17.63 -15.57 1.03
N GLU A 280 16.72 -15.33 0.11
CA GLU A 280 16.72 -15.91 -1.24
C GLU A 280 17.98 -15.55 -2.03
N LEU A 281 18.42 -14.30 -1.91
CA LEU A 281 19.57 -13.74 -2.62
C LEU A 281 20.92 -13.94 -1.89
N GLY A 282 20.91 -14.52 -0.69
CA GLY A 282 22.11 -14.67 0.14
C GLY A 282 22.65 -13.34 0.71
N ILE A 283 21.80 -12.33 0.85
CA ILE A 283 22.15 -11.00 1.36
C ILE A 283 21.69 -10.88 2.83
N PRO A 284 22.60 -10.70 3.79
CA PRO A 284 22.21 -10.51 5.20
C PRO A 284 21.43 -9.20 5.40
N THR A 285 20.38 -9.26 6.23
CA THR A 285 19.51 -8.12 6.54
C THR A 285 19.32 -7.93 8.06
N PRO A 286 20.40 -7.85 8.87
CA PRO A 286 20.29 -7.83 10.34
C PRO A 286 19.58 -6.60 10.91
N TYR A 287 19.68 -5.42 10.28
CA TYR A 287 18.93 -4.24 10.70
C TYR A 287 17.42 -4.42 10.50
N ASN A 288 17.02 -5.03 9.38
CA ASN A 288 15.61 -5.31 9.11
C ASN A 288 15.08 -6.41 10.03
N GLU A 289 15.85 -7.47 10.29
CA GLU A 289 15.49 -8.54 11.21
C GLU A 289 15.27 -8.00 12.64
N TYR A 290 16.20 -7.21 13.15
CA TYR A 290 16.07 -6.57 14.46
C TYR A 290 14.85 -5.65 14.53
N THR A 291 14.65 -4.79 13.50
CA THR A 291 13.50 -3.87 13.42
C THR A 291 12.18 -4.63 13.34
N TYR A 292 12.13 -5.71 12.57
CA TYR A 292 10.97 -6.59 12.43
C TYR A 292 10.54 -7.13 13.80
N HIS A 293 11.46 -7.74 14.53
CA HIS A 293 11.16 -8.34 15.83
C HIS A 293 10.76 -7.31 16.89
N ILE A 294 11.36 -6.12 16.91
CA ILE A 294 10.92 -5.05 17.81
C ILE A 294 9.49 -4.62 17.51
N ILE A 295 9.14 -4.38 16.25
CA ILE A 295 7.80 -3.95 15.89
C ILE A 295 6.78 -5.05 16.17
N LYS A 296 7.10 -6.32 15.90
CA LYS A 296 6.24 -7.46 16.28
C LYS A 296 6.02 -7.51 17.79
N ALA A 297 7.07 -7.31 18.58
CA ALA A 297 6.94 -7.26 20.04
C ALA A 297 6.09 -6.07 20.52
N LEU A 298 6.16 -4.91 19.84
CA LEU A 298 5.27 -3.78 20.11
C LEU A 298 3.81 -4.09 19.79
N GLU A 299 3.54 -4.83 18.71
CA GLU A 299 2.20 -5.32 18.36
C GLU A 299 1.68 -6.28 19.46
N GLU A 300 2.49 -7.27 19.85
CA GLU A 300 2.16 -8.21 20.92
C GLU A 300 1.89 -7.51 22.26
N LYS A 301 2.66 -6.47 22.57
CA LYS A 301 2.41 -5.63 23.76
C LYS A 301 1.06 -4.91 23.65
N ASN A 302 0.75 -4.33 22.48
CA ASN A 302 -0.53 -3.67 22.24
C ASN A 302 -1.71 -4.64 22.34
N ASP A 303 -1.54 -5.90 21.94
CA ASP A 303 -2.52 -6.98 22.09
C ASP A 303 -2.66 -7.46 23.57
N GLY A 304 -1.80 -6.97 24.46
CA GLY A 304 -1.82 -7.34 25.87
C GLY A 304 -1.20 -8.70 26.18
N LEU A 305 -0.41 -9.26 25.26
CA LEU A 305 0.26 -10.56 25.45
C LEU A 305 1.25 -10.46 26.63
N PHE A 306 1.91 -9.35 26.76
CA PHE A 306 2.76 -9.01 27.92
C PHE A 306 2.72 -7.49 28.17
N ASP A 307 2.59 -7.10 29.44
CA ASP A 307 2.83 -5.74 29.92
C ASP A 307 3.06 -5.81 31.43
N TYR A 308 4.29 -5.62 31.85
CA TYR A 308 4.68 -5.70 33.26
C TYR A 308 4.92 -4.31 33.84
N SER A 309 4.20 -3.27 33.38
CA SER A 309 4.37 -1.87 33.82
C SER A 309 3.91 -1.59 35.26
N GLY A 310 3.73 -2.61 36.12
CA GLY A 310 3.55 -2.50 37.55
C GLY A 310 2.16 -2.07 38.05
N GLN A 311 1.18 -1.91 37.16
CA GLN A 311 -0.21 -1.73 37.56
C GLN A 311 -1.06 -2.86 36.94
N ASN A 312 -1.37 -3.85 37.80
CA ASN A 312 -2.22 -5.02 37.57
C ASN A 312 -1.60 -6.17 36.75
N LYS A 313 -1.12 -7.20 37.49
CA LYS A 313 -1.38 -8.62 37.14
C LYS A 313 -0.92 -9.54 38.27
N GLU A 314 -1.74 -9.67 39.29
CA GLU A 314 -1.71 -10.84 40.20
C GLU A 314 -2.44 -12.06 39.58
N ASN A 315 -2.98 -12.00 38.36
CA ASN A 315 -3.96 -12.99 37.87
C ASN A 315 -3.64 -13.68 36.53
N THR A 316 -2.37 -13.91 36.16
CA THR A 316 -2.08 -14.70 34.94
C THR A 316 -0.96 -15.73 35.07
N CYS A 317 -0.76 -16.28 36.30
CA CYS A 317 0.06 -17.49 36.53
C CYS A 317 -0.83 -18.72 36.75
N ALA A 318 -1.84 -18.93 35.93
CA ALA A 318 -2.62 -20.17 35.90
C ALA A 318 -3.14 -20.44 34.51
N ARG A 319 -2.27 -20.91 33.63
CA ARG A 319 -2.63 -21.79 32.51
C ARG A 319 -1.40 -22.55 32.04
#